data_1a8b4e6086ec45df94066501b1488573
#
_entry.id   1a8b4e6086ec45df94066501b1488573
#
_cell.length_a   1.000
_cell.length_b   1.000
_cell.length_c   1.000
_cell.angle_alpha   90.00
_cell.angle_beta   90.00
_cell.angle_gamma   90.00
#
_symmetry.space_group_name_H-M   'P 1'
#
loop_
_entity.id
_entity.type
_entity.pdbx_description
1 polymer ?
#
loop_
_entity_poly.entity_id
_entity_poly.type
_entity_poly.pdbx_seq_one_letter_code
_entity_poly.pdbx_strand_id
1 'polypeptide(L)'
;YRGGSPIQHQILSGETDSAVTLFLMDNKLDHGQLLWQDHLSLEGELDDIFHELGDVGAEGVSAVLRQYSDTGTLVGSEQSHEDATVFKRRKPGQSEILVEDFSEHTAEELYNKIRALQDPYPNAYVICKDGTRLFLSRARHE
;
A
#
# COMPACT_ATOMS: atom_id res chain seq x y z
N TYR A 1 8.01 1.43 -5.16
CA TYR A 1 6.56 1.25 -5.36
C TYR A 1 5.89 2.60 -5.66
N ARG A 2 6.12 3.16 -6.89
CA ARG A 2 5.45 4.39 -7.34
C ARG A 2 4.15 4.06 -8.06
N GLY A 3 3.19 4.99 -8.08
CA GLY A 3 1.96 4.88 -8.87
C GLY A 3 0.75 4.38 -8.10
N GLY A 4 -0.03 3.48 -8.70
CA GLY A 4 -1.32 3.06 -8.16
C GLY A 4 -1.25 1.90 -7.19
N SER A 5 -2.05 1.98 -6.11
CA SER A 5 -2.22 0.90 -5.11
C SER A 5 -0.90 0.42 -4.46
N PRO A 6 0.01 1.31 -4.02
CA PRO A 6 1.33 0.91 -3.54
C PRO A 6 1.27 -0.02 -2.33
N ILE A 7 0.43 0.25 -1.35
CA ILE A 7 0.25 -0.59 -0.15
C ILE A 7 -0.16 -2.02 -0.54
N GLN A 8 -1.16 -2.16 -1.43
CA GLN A 8 -1.63 -3.47 -1.88
C GLN A 8 -0.54 -4.24 -2.63
N HIS A 9 0.24 -3.56 -3.48
CA HIS A 9 1.33 -4.21 -4.21
C HIS A 9 2.44 -4.68 -3.27
N GLN A 10 2.77 -3.91 -2.25
CA GLN A 10 3.77 -4.28 -1.25
C GLN A 10 3.32 -5.49 -0.43
N ILE A 11 2.11 -5.47 0.14
CA ILE A 11 1.54 -6.58 0.89
C ILE A 11 1.49 -7.87 0.04
N LEU A 12 1.05 -7.76 -1.21
CA LEU A 12 1.01 -8.89 -2.15
C LEU A 12 2.39 -9.43 -2.52
N SER A 13 3.43 -8.60 -2.41
CA SER A 13 4.82 -9.01 -2.61
C SER A 13 5.46 -9.57 -1.33
N GLY A 14 4.71 -9.67 -0.22
CA GLY A 14 5.21 -10.18 1.06
C GLY A 14 6.06 -9.18 1.85
N GLU A 15 6.01 -7.90 1.49
CA GLU A 15 6.70 -6.85 2.27
C GLU A 15 6.01 -6.67 3.63
N THR A 16 6.80 -6.55 4.67
CA THR A 16 6.36 -6.28 6.05
C THR A 16 6.59 -4.85 6.47
N ASP A 17 7.46 -4.16 5.75
CA ASP A 17 7.92 -2.81 6.06
C ASP A 17 7.78 -1.90 4.85
N SER A 18 7.39 -0.67 5.10
CA SER A 18 7.24 0.40 4.11
C SER A 18 7.61 1.74 4.70
N ALA A 19 7.29 2.82 3.99
CA ALA A 19 7.47 4.17 4.49
C ALA A 19 6.34 5.10 4.02
N VAL A 20 5.97 6.03 4.89
CA VAL A 20 5.19 7.21 4.52
C VAL A 20 6.15 8.29 4.05
N THR A 21 5.92 8.80 2.86
CA THR A 21 6.82 9.76 2.21
C THR A 21 6.07 11.04 1.83
N LEU A 22 6.57 12.18 2.27
CA LEU A 22 6.15 13.49 1.80
C LEU A 22 7.18 14.01 0.81
N PHE A 23 6.74 14.46 -0.36
CA PHE A 23 7.60 14.96 -1.41
C PHE A 23 6.99 16.15 -2.14
N LEU A 24 7.83 16.96 -2.75
CA LEU A 24 7.38 18.03 -3.64
C LEU A 24 6.82 17.43 -4.92
N MET A 25 5.63 17.86 -5.33
CA MET A 25 5.07 17.44 -6.61
C MET A 25 5.79 18.13 -7.76
N ASP A 26 6.17 17.34 -8.75
CA ASP A 26 6.66 17.81 -10.03
C ASP A 26 5.76 17.33 -11.18
N ASN A 27 6.23 17.39 -12.43
CA ASN A 27 5.45 16.97 -13.60
C ASN A 27 5.53 15.45 -13.89
N LYS A 28 6.20 14.68 -13.05
CA LYS A 28 6.31 13.24 -13.15
C LYS A 28 5.64 12.57 -11.96
N LEU A 29 5.17 11.35 -12.14
CA LEU A 29 4.48 10.59 -11.10
C LEU A 29 5.44 10.20 -9.98
N ASP A 30 5.12 10.64 -8.76
CA ASP A 30 5.82 10.29 -7.51
C ASP A 30 7.35 10.46 -7.59
N HIS A 31 7.82 11.54 -8.25
CA HIS A 31 9.21 11.72 -8.64
C HIS A 31 9.94 12.86 -7.89
N GLY A 32 9.21 13.82 -7.34
CA GLY A 32 9.80 15.04 -6.77
C GLY A 32 10.67 14.83 -5.53
N GLN A 33 11.31 15.90 -5.07
CA GLN A 33 12.23 15.86 -3.93
C GLN A 33 11.55 15.41 -2.65
N LEU A 34 12.20 14.53 -1.89
CA LEU A 34 11.72 14.05 -0.59
C LEU A 34 11.88 15.16 0.46
N LEU A 35 10.77 15.53 1.10
CA LEU A 35 10.74 16.48 2.21
C LEU A 35 10.85 15.79 3.56
N TRP A 36 10.25 14.60 3.67
CA TRP A 36 10.21 13.82 4.89
C TRP A 36 9.84 12.37 4.57
N GLN A 37 10.33 11.44 5.37
CA GLN A 37 9.99 10.03 5.28
C GLN A 37 10.13 9.37 6.63
N ASP A 38 9.19 8.49 6.97
CA ASP A 38 9.29 7.66 8.16
C ASP A 38 8.69 6.28 7.92
N HIS A 39 9.01 5.34 8.80
CA HIS A 39 8.62 3.94 8.75
C HIS A 39 7.09 3.77 8.81
N LEU A 40 6.59 2.75 8.11
CA LEU A 40 5.23 2.26 8.18
C LEU A 40 5.27 0.73 8.21
N SER A 41 4.71 0.11 9.25
CA SER A 41 4.51 -1.33 9.26
C SER A 41 3.40 -1.73 8.28
N LEU A 42 3.61 -2.84 7.57
CA LEU A 42 2.60 -3.46 6.73
C LEU A 42 2.05 -4.76 7.34
N GLU A 43 2.36 -5.01 8.60
CA GLU A 43 1.79 -6.14 9.35
C GLU A 43 0.36 -5.83 9.82
N GLY A 44 -0.43 -6.89 10.07
CA GLY A 44 -1.80 -6.76 10.56
C GLY A 44 -2.86 -6.55 9.47
N GLU A 45 -4.01 -6.03 9.88
CA GLU A 45 -5.14 -5.78 9.01
C GLU A 45 -5.00 -4.43 8.29
N LEU A 46 -5.63 -4.28 7.13
CA LEU A 46 -5.48 -3.08 6.31
C LEU A 46 -5.96 -1.80 7.02
N ASP A 47 -6.96 -1.91 7.87
CA ASP A 47 -7.49 -0.78 8.65
C ASP A 47 -6.47 -0.26 9.66
N ASP A 48 -5.75 -1.16 10.34
CA ASP A 48 -4.68 -0.79 11.29
C ASP A 48 -3.53 -0.10 10.55
N ILE A 49 -3.13 -0.63 9.38
CA ILE A 49 -2.09 -0.03 8.52
C ILE A 49 -2.50 1.39 8.08
N PHE A 50 -3.77 1.61 7.73
CA PHE A 50 -4.24 2.94 7.35
C PHE A 50 -4.34 3.92 8.51
N HIS A 51 -4.67 3.47 9.71
CA HIS A 51 -4.61 4.31 10.90
C HIS A 51 -3.17 4.76 11.18
N GLU A 52 -2.21 3.83 11.18
CA GLU A 52 -0.80 4.15 11.36
C GLU A 52 -0.28 5.08 10.25
N LEU A 53 -0.63 4.82 8.99
CA LEU A 53 -0.29 5.71 7.86
C LEU A 53 -0.82 7.14 8.07
N GLY A 54 -2.03 7.27 8.61
CA GLY A 54 -2.63 8.56 8.94
C GLY A 54 -1.85 9.31 10.03
N ASP A 55 -1.49 8.62 11.11
CA ASP A 55 -0.75 9.18 12.24
C ASP A 55 0.66 9.60 11.83
N VAL A 56 1.40 8.69 11.20
CA VAL A 56 2.76 8.94 10.67
C VAL A 56 2.74 10.07 9.64
N GLY A 57 1.74 10.09 8.75
CA GLY A 57 1.55 11.16 7.77
C GLY A 57 1.29 12.53 8.40
N ALA A 58 0.49 12.58 9.48
CA ALA A 58 0.22 13.81 10.22
C ALA A 58 1.48 14.36 10.93
N GLU A 59 2.30 13.48 11.48
CA GLU A 59 3.60 13.84 12.06
C GLU A 59 4.52 14.44 10.98
N GLY A 60 4.62 13.80 9.83
CA GLY A 60 5.41 14.29 8.72
C GLY A 60 4.97 15.66 8.21
N VAL A 61 3.66 15.85 8.02
CA VAL A 61 3.11 17.17 7.63
C VAL A 61 3.47 18.22 8.67
N SER A 62 3.33 17.91 9.96
CA SER A 62 3.69 18.83 11.04
C SER A 62 5.17 19.17 11.03
N ALA A 63 6.06 18.22 10.77
CA ALA A 63 7.50 18.43 10.68
C ALA A 63 7.87 19.35 9.51
N VAL A 64 7.31 19.08 8.32
CA VAL A 64 7.54 19.88 7.11
C VAL A 64 7.02 21.33 7.26
N LEU A 65 5.84 21.50 7.88
CA LEU A 65 5.29 22.85 8.13
C LEU A 65 6.12 23.63 9.15
N ARG A 66 6.67 23.00 10.19
CA ARG A 66 7.60 23.65 11.14
C ARG A 66 8.86 24.10 10.41
N GLN A 67 9.48 23.24 9.62
CA GLN A 67 10.65 23.58 8.82
C GLN A 67 10.38 24.83 7.94
N TYR A 68 9.24 24.84 7.26
CA TYR A 68 8.85 25.98 6.43
C TYR A 68 8.61 27.25 7.25
N SER A 69 7.97 27.15 8.41
CA SER A 69 7.74 28.29 9.32
C SER A 69 9.05 28.90 9.80
N ASP A 70 10.05 28.06 10.10
CA ASP A 70 11.32 28.51 10.67
C ASP A 70 12.27 29.08 9.62
N THR A 71 12.24 28.54 8.39
CA THR A 71 13.23 28.86 7.33
C THR A 71 12.65 29.64 6.16
N GLY A 72 11.34 29.67 6.00
CA GLY A 72 10.64 30.24 4.83
C GLY A 72 10.81 29.42 3.53
N THR A 73 11.45 28.25 3.60
CA THR A 73 11.73 27.42 2.43
C THR A 73 11.50 25.94 2.72
N LEU A 74 11.12 25.17 1.69
CA LEU A 74 11.10 23.72 1.75
C LEU A 74 12.41 23.19 1.14
N VAL A 75 13.16 22.45 1.93
CA VAL A 75 14.41 21.81 1.49
C VAL A 75 14.18 20.31 1.44
N GLY A 76 14.27 19.73 0.25
CA GLY A 76 14.15 18.30 0.02
C GLY A 76 15.45 17.66 -0.47
N SER A 77 15.52 16.35 -0.43
CA SER A 77 16.58 15.54 -1.01
C SER A 77 16.09 14.88 -2.31
N GLU A 78 17.00 14.70 -3.26
CA GLU A 78 16.68 14.02 -4.51
C GLU A 78 16.35 12.54 -4.26
N GLN A 79 15.36 12.02 -4.99
CA GLN A 79 15.05 10.59 -4.99
C GLN A 79 16.03 9.82 -5.89
N SER A 80 16.44 8.60 -5.48
CA SER A 80 17.03 7.65 -6.42
C SER A 80 15.98 7.19 -7.43
N HIS A 81 16.35 7.13 -8.70
CA HIS A 81 15.46 6.70 -9.78
C HIS A 81 15.88 5.38 -10.41
N GLU A 82 17.10 4.89 -10.10
CA GLU A 82 17.66 3.69 -10.72
C GLU A 82 16.84 2.44 -10.39
N ASP A 83 16.39 2.31 -9.13
CA ASP A 83 15.61 1.15 -8.66
C ASP A 83 14.11 1.44 -8.55
N ALA A 84 13.63 2.54 -9.13
CA ALA A 84 12.24 2.94 -9.01
C ALA A 84 11.33 2.00 -9.81
N THR A 85 10.38 1.39 -9.10
CA THR A 85 9.31 0.58 -9.69
C THR A 85 8.02 1.40 -9.83
N VAL A 86 7.27 1.19 -10.90
CA VAL A 86 6.00 1.89 -11.16
C VAL A 86 4.89 0.88 -11.36
N PHE A 87 3.83 0.99 -10.56
CA PHE A 87 2.70 0.09 -10.58
C PHE A 87 1.44 0.77 -11.11
N LYS A 88 0.62 0.02 -11.84
CA LYS A 88 -0.71 0.45 -12.24
C LYS A 88 -1.70 0.24 -11.09
N ARG A 89 -2.72 1.11 -11.02
CA ARG A 89 -3.83 0.90 -10.09
C ARG A 89 -4.49 -0.46 -10.32
N ARG A 90 -4.72 -1.20 -9.26
CA ARG A 90 -5.41 -2.49 -9.31
C ARG A 90 -6.85 -2.35 -9.79
N LYS A 91 -7.33 -3.38 -10.48
CA LYS A 91 -8.71 -3.47 -11.00
C LYS A 91 -9.51 -4.49 -10.18
N PRO A 92 -10.83 -4.33 -10.03
CA PRO A 92 -11.68 -5.26 -9.26
C PRO A 92 -11.56 -6.73 -9.66
N GLY A 93 -11.37 -7.03 -10.96
CA GLY A 93 -11.18 -8.41 -11.42
C GLY A 93 -9.90 -9.10 -10.93
N GLN A 94 -8.93 -8.32 -10.42
CA GLN A 94 -7.71 -8.87 -9.82
C GLN A 94 -7.90 -9.30 -8.35
N SER A 95 -9.12 -9.15 -7.81
CA SER A 95 -9.49 -9.59 -6.47
C SER A 95 -10.03 -11.03 -6.44
N GLU A 96 -10.20 -11.67 -7.60
CA GLU A 96 -10.61 -13.06 -7.68
C GLU A 96 -9.54 -14.01 -7.14
N ILE A 97 -9.95 -14.96 -6.34
CA ILE A 97 -9.17 -16.12 -5.93
C ILE A 97 -9.76 -17.33 -6.65
N LEU A 98 -8.96 -18.00 -7.45
CA LEU A 98 -9.37 -19.21 -8.15
C LEU A 98 -9.29 -20.40 -7.20
N VAL A 99 -10.05 -21.45 -7.47
CA VAL A 99 -9.99 -22.70 -6.66
C VAL A 99 -8.59 -23.31 -6.77
N GLU A 100 -7.98 -23.22 -7.91
CA GLU A 100 -6.62 -23.69 -8.19
C GLU A 100 -5.57 -22.95 -7.35
N ASP A 101 -5.78 -21.69 -7.02
CA ASP A 101 -4.85 -20.87 -6.20
C ASP A 101 -4.56 -21.54 -4.84
N PHE A 102 -5.53 -22.30 -4.29
CA PHE A 102 -5.33 -23.02 -3.01
C PHE A 102 -4.33 -24.19 -3.11
N SER A 103 -3.99 -24.65 -4.30
CA SER A 103 -2.95 -25.64 -4.54
C SER A 103 -1.65 -25.07 -5.11
N GLU A 104 -1.68 -23.83 -5.60
CA GLU A 104 -0.56 -23.18 -6.26
C GLU A 104 0.14 -22.14 -5.39
N HIS A 105 -0.57 -21.58 -4.39
CA HIS A 105 -0.08 -20.55 -3.49
C HIS A 105 0.00 -21.04 -2.04
N THR A 106 0.92 -20.45 -1.28
CA THR A 106 1.03 -20.68 0.17
C THR A 106 -0.15 -20.04 0.91
N ALA A 107 -0.39 -20.48 2.14
CA ALA A 107 -1.40 -19.86 3.00
C ALA A 107 -1.10 -18.39 3.26
N GLU A 108 0.17 -18.02 3.40
CA GLU A 108 0.62 -16.63 3.58
C GLU A 108 0.31 -15.76 2.36
N GLU A 109 0.59 -16.24 1.14
CA GLU A 109 0.27 -15.50 -0.09
C GLU A 109 -1.23 -15.25 -0.24
N LEU A 110 -2.06 -16.25 0.04
CA LEU A 110 -3.52 -16.11 0.01
C LEU A 110 -4.02 -15.19 1.13
N TYR A 111 -3.46 -15.30 2.33
CA TYR A 111 -3.74 -14.39 3.43
C TYR A 111 -3.40 -12.94 3.06
N ASN A 112 -2.22 -12.70 2.51
CA ASN A 112 -1.80 -11.39 2.02
C ASN A 112 -2.74 -10.84 0.94
N LYS A 113 -3.21 -11.70 0.02
CA LYS A 113 -4.20 -11.31 -1.00
C LYS A 113 -5.53 -10.89 -0.38
N ILE A 114 -6.00 -11.59 0.66
CA ILE A 114 -7.26 -11.27 1.35
C ILE A 114 -7.12 -9.99 2.16
N ARG A 115 -6.09 -9.85 3.01
CA ARG A 115 -5.92 -8.68 3.87
C ARG A 115 -5.60 -7.40 3.10
N ALA A 116 -4.85 -7.47 1.97
CA ALA A 116 -4.57 -6.31 1.13
C ALA A 116 -5.83 -5.74 0.43
N LEU A 117 -6.90 -6.51 0.38
CA LEU A 117 -8.15 -6.18 -0.33
C LEU A 117 -9.34 -5.98 0.61
N GLN A 118 -9.08 -5.67 1.89
CA GLN A 118 -10.12 -5.27 2.82
C GLN A 118 -10.69 -3.89 2.47
N ASP A 119 -11.83 -3.54 3.07
CA ASP A 119 -12.43 -2.22 2.89
C ASP A 119 -11.39 -1.11 3.08
N PRO A 120 -11.46 -0.05 2.30
CA PRO A 120 -12.46 0.34 1.28
C PRO A 120 -12.20 -0.22 -0.12
N TYR A 121 -11.33 -1.20 -0.28
CA TYR A 121 -11.05 -1.81 -1.58
C TYR A 121 -12.04 -2.93 -1.92
N PRO A 122 -12.17 -3.30 -3.21
CA PRO A 122 -12.94 -4.49 -3.59
C PRO A 122 -12.35 -5.73 -2.94
N ASN A 123 -13.11 -6.33 -2.00
CA ASN A 123 -12.66 -7.52 -1.27
C ASN A 123 -12.29 -8.67 -2.20
N ALA A 124 -11.38 -9.52 -1.74
CA ALA A 124 -11.10 -10.79 -2.40
C ALA A 124 -12.38 -11.63 -2.47
N TYR A 125 -12.55 -12.40 -3.55
CA TYR A 125 -13.73 -13.23 -3.74
C TYR A 125 -13.39 -14.51 -4.51
N VAL A 126 -14.24 -15.51 -4.33
CA VAL A 126 -14.29 -16.72 -5.18
C VAL A 126 -15.63 -16.78 -5.91
N ILE A 127 -15.65 -17.37 -7.11
CA ILE A 127 -16.90 -17.63 -7.84
C ILE A 127 -17.41 -19.01 -7.45
N CYS A 128 -18.64 -19.05 -6.92
CA CYS A 128 -19.31 -20.28 -6.52
C CYS A 128 -19.96 -21.00 -7.71
N LYS A 129 -20.40 -22.26 -7.49
CA LYS A 129 -21.03 -23.12 -8.51
C LYS A 129 -22.22 -22.47 -9.22
N ASP A 130 -22.95 -21.61 -8.54
CA ASP A 130 -24.12 -20.89 -9.04
C ASP A 130 -23.76 -19.59 -9.80
N GLY A 131 -22.46 -19.29 -9.95
CA GLY A 131 -21.96 -18.09 -10.59
C GLY A 131 -21.94 -16.85 -9.68
N THR A 132 -22.35 -16.97 -8.41
CA THR A 132 -22.30 -15.87 -7.44
C THR A 132 -20.92 -15.74 -6.83
N ARG A 133 -20.61 -14.55 -6.27
CA ARG A 133 -19.36 -14.27 -5.58
C ARG A 133 -19.52 -14.47 -4.08
N LEU A 134 -18.62 -15.24 -3.51
CA LEU A 134 -18.41 -15.30 -2.07
C LEU A 134 -17.22 -14.39 -1.75
N PHE A 135 -17.45 -13.32 -1.00
CA PHE A 135 -16.40 -12.38 -0.59
C PHE A 135 -15.67 -12.89 0.64
N LEU A 136 -14.34 -12.73 0.62
CA LEU A 136 -13.43 -13.09 1.69
C LEU A 136 -12.88 -11.80 2.30
N SER A 137 -13.48 -11.36 3.40
CA SER A 137 -13.09 -10.11 4.05
C SER A 137 -11.99 -10.28 5.09
N ARG A 138 -11.84 -11.49 5.65
CA ARG A 138 -10.79 -11.84 6.62
C ARG A 138 -10.38 -13.29 6.49
N ALA A 139 -9.11 -13.54 6.80
CA ALA A 139 -8.54 -14.86 6.92
C ALA A 139 -7.49 -14.89 8.05
N ARG A 140 -7.01 -16.07 8.38
CA ARG A 140 -5.82 -16.29 9.21
C ARG A 140 -5.10 -17.52 8.70
N HIS A 141 -3.81 -17.59 8.88
CA HIS A 141 -3.01 -18.80 8.65
C HIS A 141 -2.21 -19.16 9.90
N GLU A 142 -1.74 -20.38 9.97
CA GLU A 142 -0.89 -20.92 11.05
C GLU A 142 0.57 -20.92 10.62
#